data_79208845e55e3947a0539ba53f902b17
#
_entry.id   79208845e55e3947a0539ba53f902b17
#
_cell.length_a   1.000
_cell.length_b   1.000
_cell.length_c   1.000
_cell.angle_alpha   90.00
_cell.angle_beta   90.00
_cell.angle_gamma   90.00
#
_symmetry.space_group_name_H-M   'P 1'
#
loop_
_entity.id
_entity.type
_entity.pdbx_description
1 polymer ?
#
loop_
_entity_poly.entity_id
_entity_poly.type
_entity_poly.pdbx_seq_one_letter_code
_entity_poly.pdbx_strand_id
1 'polypeptide(L)'
;MREKITVARAGADAVDDLRPLFLALHRHHRSLVELPLVADDEAWRARKATYLEWFDEGRALLFVASAQDTPVGYALVVWHEGADDTFPLAPRYAELYTLSVAEEVRGAGVGGRLLDAVDDALADEGDPALVIAVMAGNADALRFYARRGVVPGEVLLYRFPRRAGADARPA
;
A
#
# COMPACT_ATOMS: atom_id res chain seq x y z
N MET A 1 2.19 -12.42 -27.59
CA MET A 1 1.08 -11.45 -27.47
C MET A 1 1.04 -11.02 -26.01
N ARG A 2 1.30 -9.75 -25.68
CA ARG A 2 1.21 -9.31 -24.27
C ARG A 2 -0.25 -9.37 -23.83
N GLU A 3 -0.53 -10.09 -22.77
CA GLU A 3 -1.88 -10.19 -22.21
C GLU A 3 -2.43 -8.80 -21.89
N LYS A 4 -3.69 -8.59 -22.23
CA LYS A 4 -4.38 -7.34 -21.94
C LYS A 4 -4.67 -7.28 -20.44
N ILE A 5 -3.97 -6.41 -19.73
CA ILE A 5 -4.25 -6.12 -18.34
C ILE A 5 -5.26 -4.98 -18.28
N THR A 6 -6.30 -5.11 -17.50
CA THR A 6 -7.30 -4.07 -17.21
C THR A 6 -7.17 -3.59 -15.78
N VAL A 7 -7.49 -2.33 -15.52
CA VAL A 7 -7.61 -1.78 -14.16
C VAL A 7 -9.05 -1.35 -13.96
N ALA A 8 -9.64 -1.77 -12.86
CA ALA A 8 -11.02 -1.43 -12.51
C ALA A 8 -11.17 -1.19 -11.00
N ARG A 9 -12.14 -0.35 -10.64
CA ARG A 9 -12.58 -0.19 -9.25
C ARG A 9 -13.26 -1.47 -8.78
N ALA A 10 -12.97 -1.91 -7.57
CA ALA A 10 -13.52 -3.12 -6.96
C ALA A 10 -14.10 -2.83 -5.56
N GLY A 11 -14.93 -3.73 -5.07
CA GLY A 11 -15.53 -3.67 -3.75
C GLY A 11 -14.86 -4.59 -2.73
N ALA A 12 -15.49 -4.70 -1.56
CA ALA A 12 -15.03 -5.54 -0.47
C ALA A 12 -14.97 -7.05 -0.84
N ASP A 13 -15.81 -7.48 -1.76
CA ASP A 13 -15.88 -8.84 -2.28
C ASP A 13 -14.59 -9.31 -2.99
N ALA A 14 -13.81 -8.36 -3.53
CA ALA A 14 -12.54 -8.66 -4.16
C ALA A 14 -11.37 -8.84 -3.17
N VAL A 15 -11.54 -8.52 -1.89
CA VAL A 15 -10.43 -8.47 -0.91
C VAL A 15 -9.76 -9.84 -0.74
N ASP A 16 -10.54 -10.93 -0.73
CA ASP A 16 -9.97 -12.28 -0.54
C ASP A 16 -8.99 -12.69 -1.64
N ASP A 17 -9.24 -12.27 -2.86
CA ASP A 17 -8.40 -12.58 -4.02
C ASP A 17 -7.05 -11.83 -4.00
N LEU A 18 -6.91 -10.81 -3.16
CA LEU A 18 -5.68 -10.03 -3.02
C LEU A 18 -4.61 -10.71 -2.15
N ARG A 19 -4.96 -11.79 -1.44
CA ARG A 19 -4.03 -12.47 -0.51
C ARG A 19 -2.67 -12.80 -1.13
N PRO A 20 -2.57 -13.41 -2.33
CA PRO A 20 -1.27 -13.72 -2.92
C PRO A 20 -0.40 -12.47 -3.16
N LEU A 21 -1.00 -11.38 -3.66
CA LEU A 21 -0.33 -10.12 -3.91
C LEU A 21 0.13 -9.44 -2.62
N PHE A 22 -0.71 -9.46 -1.58
CA PHE A 22 -0.34 -8.95 -0.27
C PHE A 22 0.83 -9.74 0.33
N LEU A 23 0.80 -11.07 0.29
CA LEU A 23 1.86 -11.90 0.84
C LEU A 23 3.20 -11.71 0.11
N ALA A 24 3.16 -11.55 -1.21
CA ALA A 24 4.36 -11.23 -2.00
C ALA A 24 4.96 -9.89 -1.56
N LEU A 25 4.13 -8.85 -1.36
CA LEU A 25 4.55 -7.55 -0.85
C LEU A 25 5.08 -7.65 0.59
N HIS A 26 4.39 -8.37 1.47
CA HIS A 26 4.81 -8.54 2.87
C HIS A 26 6.18 -9.22 2.99
N ARG A 27 6.43 -10.25 2.19
CA ARG A 27 7.74 -10.94 2.12
C ARG A 27 8.82 -10.03 1.55
N HIS A 28 8.48 -9.23 0.54
CA HIS A 28 9.40 -8.22 0.00
C HIS A 28 9.76 -7.19 1.08
N HIS A 29 8.79 -6.67 1.84
CA HIS A 29 9.06 -5.76 2.94
C HIS A 29 9.98 -6.36 4.01
N ARG A 30 9.79 -7.65 4.32
CA ARG A 30 10.68 -8.38 5.27
C ARG A 30 12.13 -8.43 4.77
N SER A 31 12.37 -8.44 3.47
CA SER A 31 13.72 -8.43 2.91
C SER A 31 14.39 -7.06 2.91
N LEU A 32 13.63 -5.98 3.13
CA LEU A 32 14.14 -4.60 3.06
C LEU A 32 14.56 -4.03 4.41
N VAL A 33 14.04 -4.56 5.52
CA VAL A 33 14.25 -4.00 6.85
C VAL A 33 14.55 -5.10 7.87
N GLU A 34 15.45 -4.81 8.79
CA GLU A 34 15.77 -5.68 9.94
C GLU A 34 14.81 -5.41 11.12
N LEU A 35 13.50 -5.32 10.82
CA LEU A 35 12.46 -5.12 11.82
C LEU A 35 11.65 -6.41 12.00
N PRO A 36 11.11 -6.68 13.21
CA PRO A 36 10.24 -7.84 13.42
C PRO A 36 8.90 -7.62 12.72
N LEU A 37 8.68 -8.32 11.62
CA LEU A 37 7.39 -8.40 10.97
C LEU A 37 6.66 -9.66 11.43
N VAL A 38 5.35 -9.58 11.59
CA VAL A 38 4.51 -10.72 11.96
C VAL A 38 4.48 -11.79 10.87
N ALA A 39 4.09 -13.00 11.23
CA ALA A 39 4.01 -14.13 10.29
C ALA A 39 2.98 -13.86 9.17
N ASP A 40 3.17 -14.49 8.02
CA ASP A 40 2.37 -14.26 6.80
C ASP A 40 0.85 -14.37 7.02
N ASP A 41 0.40 -15.45 7.70
CA ASP A 41 -1.04 -15.66 7.93
C ASP A 41 -1.62 -14.69 8.97
N GLU A 42 -0.85 -14.30 9.96
CA GLU A 42 -1.23 -13.28 10.93
C GLU A 42 -1.32 -11.90 10.26
N ALA A 43 -0.31 -11.55 9.45
CA ALA A 43 -0.28 -10.31 8.68
C ALA A 43 -1.48 -10.21 7.74
N TRP A 44 -1.79 -11.29 7.01
CA TRP A 44 -2.95 -11.29 6.11
C TRP A 44 -4.27 -11.18 6.87
N ARG A 45 -4.44 -11.91 7.97
CA ARG A 45 -5.66 -11.85 8.79
C ARG A 45 -5.92 -10.43 9.29
N ALA A 46 -4.90 -9.78 9.83
CA ALA A 46 -4.99 -8.41 10.31
C ALA A 46 -5.28 -7.44 9.15
N ARG A 47 -4.56 -7.57 8.03
CA ARG A 47 -4.72 -6.71 6.86
C ARG A 47 -6.12 -6.81 6.26
N LYS A 48 -6.61 -8.04 6.09
CA LYS A 48 -7.97 -8.29 5.57
C LYS A 48 -9.03 -7.66 6.48
N ALA A 49 -8.91 -7.84 7.80
CA ALA A 49 -9.85 -7.25 8.76
C ALA A 49 -9.89 -5.73 8.63
N THR A 50 -8.72 -5.08 8.57
CA THR A 50 -8.60 -3.63 8.39
C THR A 50 -9.23 -3.16 7.06
N TYR A 51 -8.99 -3.87 5.96
CA TYR A 51 -9.58 -3.50 4.67
C TYR A 51 -11.11 -3.58 4.70
N LEU A 52 -11.66 -4.67 5.24
CA LEU A 52 -13.10 -4.86 5.34
C LEU A 52 -13.76 -3.81 6.24
N GLU A 53 -13.12 -3.46 7.37
CA GLU A 53 -13.56 -2.37 8.24
C GLU A 53 -13.64 -1.04 7.48
N TRP A 54 -12.61 -0.68 6.71
CA TRP A 54 -12.62 0.56 5.93
C TRP A 54 -13.65 0.57 4.81
N PHE A 55 -13.97 -0.60 4.23
CA PHE A 55 -15.09 -0.71 3.30
C PHE A 55 -16.43 -0.51 3.99
N ASP A 56 -16.63 -1.10 5.17
CA ASP A 56 -17.84 -0.98 5.97
C ASP A 56 -18.09 0.47 6.43
N GLU A 57 -17.01 1.19 6.74
CA GLU A 57 -17.03 2.61 7.08
C GLU A 57 -17.14 3.54 5.85
N GLY A 58 -17.14 3.01 4.64
CA GLY A 58 -17.17 3.82 3.40
C GLY A 58 -15.91 4.64 3.14
N ARG A 59 -14.77 4.26 3.73
CA ARG A 59 -13.50 4.98 3.63
C ARG A 59 -12.51 4.38 2.65
N ALA A 60 -12.78 3.20 2.08
CA ALA A 60 -11.86 2.52 1.18
C ALA A 60 -12.16 2.78 -0.29
N LEU A 61 -11.09 2.94 -1.08
CA LEU A 61 -11.11 2.82 -2.54
C LEU A 61 -10.14 1.71 -2.93
N LEU A 62 -10.63 0.75 -3.70
CA LEU A 62 -9.81 -0.36 -4.21
C LEU A 62 -9.80 -0.34 -5.73
N PHE A 63 -8.63 -0.41 -6.32
CA PHE A 63 -8.42 -0.62 -7.74
C PHE A 63 -7.65 -1.92 -7.93
N VAL A 64 -8.13 -2.78 -8.83
CA VAL A 64 -7.51 -4.07 -9.14
C VAL A 64 -7.10 -4.09 -10.60
N ALA A 65 -5.85 -4.46 -10.84
CA ALA A 65 -5.33 -4.78 -12.15
C ALA A 65 -5.46 -6.29 -12.37
N SER A 66 -6.15 -6.70 -13.43
CA SER A 66 -6.39 -8.12 -13.74
C SER A 66 -5.89 -8.49 -15.14
N ALA A 67 -5.31 -9.68 -15.24
CA ALA A 67 -5.01 -10.37 -16.50
C ALA A 67 -5.89 -11.62 -16.56
N GLN A 68 -6.75 -11.74 -17.59
CA GLN A 68 -7.70 -12.87 -17.74
C GLN A 68 -8.45 -13.16 -16.43
N ASP A 69 -9.03 -12.12 -15.83
CA ASP A 69 -9.79 -12.15 -14.56
C ASP A 69 -8.97 -12.53 -13.31
N THR A 70 -7.67 -12.73 -13.43
CA THR A 70 -6.78 -12.98 -12.30
C THR A 70 -6.15 -11.68 -11.82
N PRO A 71 -6.24 -11.30 -10.53
CA PRO A 71 -5.56 -10.15 -9.98
C PRO A 71 -4.03 -10.24 -10.13
N VAL A 72 -3.44 -9.25 -10.78
CA VAL A 72 -1.98 -9.12 -10.98
C VAL A 72 -1.42 -7.85 -10.34
N GLY A 73 -2.27 -7.06 -9.71
CA GLY A 73 -1.88 -5.90 -8.92
C GLY A 73 -3.09 -5.23 -8.29
N TYR A 74 -2.86 -4.45 -7.26
CA TYR A 74 -3.92 -3.64 -6.67
C TYR A 74 -3.36 -2.38 -6.00
N ALA A 75 -4.21 -1.37 -5.92
CA ALA A 75 -4.02 -0.17 -5.10
C ALA A 75 -5.20 -0.04 -4.15
N LEU A 76 -4.93 0.06 -2.86
CA LEU A 76 -5.94 0.38 -1.85
C LEU A 76 -5.63 1.72 -1.22
N VAL A 77 -6.61 2.61 -1.28
CA VAL A 77 -6.58 3.95 -0.71
C VAL A 77 -7.56 4.00 0.44
N VAL A 78 -7.19 4.65 1.52
CA VAL A 78 -8.07 4.92 2.65
C VAL A 78 -8.18 6.43 2.88
N TRP A 79 -9.38 6.88 3.19
CA TRP A 79 -9.67 8.27 3.54
C TRP A 79 -9.42 8.52 5.01
N HIS A 80 -8.78 9.65 5.29
CA HIS A 80 -8.59 10.19 6.63
C HIS A 80 -9.22 11.57 6.73
N GLU A 81 -9.80 11.86 7.88
CA GLU A 81 -10.36 13.16 8.20
C GLU A 81 -9.57 13.78 9.34
N GLY A 82 -9.55 15.10 9.36
CA GLY A 82 -8.90 15.87 10.39
C GLY A 82 -7.87 16.85 9.84
N ALA A 83 -7.34 17.64 10.74
CA ALA A 83 -6.25 18.56 10.47
C ALA A 83 -4.91 17.93 10.88
N ASP A 84 -3.90 18.19 10.09
CA ASP A 84 -2.50 18.02 10.48
C ASP A 84 -1.96 19.40 10.84
N ASP A 85 -1.12 19.51 11.85
CA ASP A 85 -0.54 20.79 12.30
C ASP A 85 0.74 21.13 11.56
N THR A 86 1.29 20.19 10.80
CA THR A 86 2.54 20.32 10.06
C THR A 86 2.30 20.51 8.56
N PHE A 87 1.37 19.73 7.99
CA PHE A 87 1.09 19.73 6.55
C PHE A 87 -0.36 20.16 6.27
N PRO A 88 -0.63 20.79 5.11
CA PRO A 88 -1.98 21.24 4.74
C PRO A 88 -2.86 20.08 4.27
N LEU A 89 -3.15 19.12 5.15
CA LEU A 89 -3.94 17.92 4.85
C LEU A 89 -5.44 18.07 5.15
N ALA A 90 -5.84 19.14 5.87
CA ALA A 90 -7.23 19.36 6.25
C ALA A 90 -8.12 19.79 5.06
N PRO A 91 -9.44 19.49 5.10
CA PRO A 91 -10.12 18.75 6.16
C PRO A 91 -10.06 17.23 5.98
N ARG A 92 -9.59 16.74 4.84
CA ARG A 92 -9.58 15.34 4.44
C ARG A 92 -8.40 15.07 3.51
N TYR A 93 -7.77 13.93 3.66
CA TYR A 93 -6.72 13.47 2.76
C TYR A 93 -6.86 11.98 2.46
N ALA A 94 -6.21 11.52 1.41
CA ALA A 94 -6.13 10.13 1.03
C ALA A 94 -4.78 9.54 1.43
N GLU A 95 -4.75 8.28 1.84
CA GLU A 95 -3.53 7.51 1.99
C GLU A 95 -3.53 6.34 1.01
N LEU A 96 -2.54 6.27 0.14
CA LEU A 96 -2.26 5.05 -0.61
C LEU A 96 -1.64 4.03 0.34
N TYR A 97 -2.51 3.26 0.98
CA TYR A 97 -2.11 2.32 2.01
C TYR A 97 -1.39 1.09 1.48
N THR A 98 -1.76 0.65 0.28
CA THR A 98 -1.10 -0.47 -0.39
C THR A 98 -1.07 -0.27 -1.89
N LEU A 99 0.10 -0.47 -2.49
CA LEU A 99 0.29 -0.68 -3.92
C LEU A 99 1.13 -1.94 -4.10
N SER A 100 0.55 -2.96 -4.71
CA SER A 100 1.23 -4.23 -4.98
C SER A 100 1.05 -4.63 -6.44
N VAL A 101 2.12 -5.13 -7.05
CA VAL A 101 2.13 -5.63 -8.42
C VAL A 101 2.89 -6.96 -8.44
N ALA A 102 2.27 -7.98 -9.02
CA ALA A 102 2.86 -9.29 -9.19
C ALA A 102 4.18 -9.20 -9.95
N GLU A 103 5.16 -10.00 -9.54
CA GLU A 103 6.53 -9.91 -10.06
C GLU A 103 6.58 -10.12 -11.57
N GLU A 104 5.77 -11.03 -12.08
CA GLU A 104 5.72 -11.45 -13.48
C GLU A 104 5.30 -10.31 -14.44
N VAL A 105 4.60 -9.30 -13.90
CA VAL A 105 4.11 -8.14 -14.68
C VAL A 105 4.76 -6.82 -14.28
N ARG A 106 5.78 -6.85 -13.42
CA ARG A 106 6.56 -5.65 -13.10
C ARG A 106 7.27 -5.13 -14.35
N GLY A 107 7.46 -3.82 -14.42
CA GLY A 107 8.03 -3.17 -15.60
C GLY A 107 7.07 -3.03 -16.79
N ALA A 108 5.87 -3.63 -16.74
CA ALA A 108 4.84 -3.49 -17.78
C ALA A 108 3.90 -2.26 -17.56
N GLY A 109 4.23 -1.37 -16.63
CA GLY A 109 3.44 -0.15 -16.37
C GLY A 109 2.18 -0.36 -15.52
N VAL A 110 1.99 -1.56 -14.93
CA VAL A 110 0.79 -1.89 -14.13
C VAL A 110 0.65 -0.96 -12.93
N GLY A 111 1.73 -0.76 -12.16
CA GLY A 111 1.73 0.16 -11.02
C GLY A 111 1.40 1.60 -11.42
N GLY A 112 1.88 2.05 -12.59
CA GLY A 112 1.54 3.37 -13.15
C GLY A 112 0.04 3.49 -13.41
N ARG A 113 -0.57 2.52 -14.09
CA ARG A 113 -2.01 2.52 -14.38
C ARG A 113 -2.89 2.41 -13.13
N LEU A 114 -2.43 1.70 -12.10
CA LEU A 114 -3.11 1.67 -10.81
C LEU A 114 -3.09 3.04 -10.14
N LEU A 115 -1.94 3.72 -10.19
CA LEU A 115 -1.82 5.07 -9.62
C LEU A 115 -2.58 6.11 -10.47
N ASP A 116 -2.62 5.98 -11.80
CA ASP A 116 -3.48 6.82 -12.66
C ASP A 116 -4.95 6.70 -12.26
N ALA A 117 -5.45 5.48 -11.99
CA ALA A 117 -6.82 5.27 -11.54
C ALA A 117 -7.09 5.85 -10.13
N VAL A 118 -6.09 5.86 -9.26
CA VAL A 118 -6.16 6.56 -7.96
C VAL A 118 -6.23 8.07 -8.19
N ASP A 119 -5.32 8.63 -9.00
CA ASP A 119 -5.24 10.07 -9.27
C ASP A 119 -6.57 10.56 -9.90
N ASP A 120 -7.14 9.82 -10.86
CA ASP A 120 -8.44 10.13 -11.47
C ASP A 120 -9.56 10.17 -10.41
N ALA A 121 -9.61 9.18 -9.51
CA ALA A 121 -10.61 9.14 -8.44
C ALA A 121 -10.43 10.27 -7.42
N LEU A 122 -9.20 10.68 -7.11
CA LEU A 122 -8.93 11.81 -6.24
C LEU A 122 -9.30 13.14 -6.90
N ALA A 123 -9.07 13.28 -8.20
CA ALA A 123 -9.48 14.47 -8.96
C ALA A 123 -11.01 14.68 -8.90
N ASP A 124 -11.79 13.61 -9.00
CA ASP A 124 -13.27 13.65 -8.86
C ASP A 124 -13.71 14.09 -7.45
N GLU A 125 -12.88 13.91 -6.44
CA GLU A 125 -13.12 14.29 -5.03
C GLU A 125 -12.51 15.66 -4.65
N GLY A 126 -12.08 16.44 -5.63
CA GLY A 126 -11.51 17.79 -5.42
C GLY A 126 -10.02 17.83 -5.21
N ASP A 127 -9.30 16.79 -5.64
CA ASP A 127 -7.83 16.66 -5.61
C ASP A 127 -7.22 16.86 -4.21
N PRO A 128 -7.62 16.06 -3.23
CA PRO A 128 -7.07 16.12 -1.88
C PRO A 128 -5.60 15.64 -1.87
N ALA A 129 -4.87 15.98 -0.81
CA ALA A 129 -3.52 15.49 -0.62
C ALA A 129 -3.47 13.95 -0.58
N LEU A 130 -2.45 13.36 -1.20
CA LEU A 130 -2.17 11.92 -1.16
C LEU A 130 -0.92 11.66 -0.33
N VAL A 131 -1.08 10.89 0.73
CA VAL A 131 0.01 10.42 1.59
C VAL A 131 0.37 8.98 1.22
N ILE A 132 1.65 8.65 1.20
CA ILE A 132 2.14 7.31 0.88
C ILE A 132 3.23 6.93 1.87
N ALA A 133 3.04 5.85 2.63
CA ALA A 133 4.08 5.28 3.46
C ALA A 133 4.92 4.29 2.65
N VAL A 134 6.23 4.48 2.63
CA VAL A 134 7.17 3.59 1.93
C VAL A 134 8.10 2.93 2.93
N MET A 135 8.24 1.62 2.84
CA MET A 135 9.17 0.88 3.68
C MET A 135 10.61 1.39 3.48
N ALA A 136 11.32 1.68 4.57
CA ALA A 136 12.71 2.10 4.52
C ALA A 136 13.55 1.08 3.72
N GLY A 137 14.47 1.55 2.89
CA GLY A 137 15.23 0.68 1.99
C GLY A 137 14.53 0.31 0.68
N ASN A 138 13.24 0.61 0.50
CA ASN A 138 12.55 0.39 -0.79
C ASN A 138 12.89 1.48 -1.81
N ALA A 139 14.14 1.49 -2.28
CA ALA A 139 14.62 2.49 -3.22
C ALA A 139 13.86 2.45 -4.57
N ASP A 140 13.34 1.29 -4.97
CA ASP A 140 12.57 1.14 -6.20
C ASP A 140 11.21 1.85 -6.10
N ALA A 141 10.51 1.69 -4.98
CA ALA A 141 9.27 2.39 -4.71
C ALA A 141 9.50 3.91 -4.62
N LEU A 142 10.54 4.35 -3.91
CA LEU A 142 10.88 5.77 -3.83
C LEU A 142 11.15 6.38 -5.21
N ARG A 143 11.92 5.69 -6.08
CA ARG A 143 12.14 6.15 -7.46
C ARG A 143 10.85 6.14 -8.30
N PHE A 144 9.98 5.15 -8.09
CA PHE A 144 8.70 5.09 -8.78
C PHE A 144 7.82 6.29 -8.43
N TYR A 145 7.64 6.59 -7.14
CA TYR A 145 6.83 7.71 -6.69
C TYR A 145 7.45 9.07 -7.04
N ALA A 146 8.77 9.21 -6.95
CA ALA A 146 9.45 10.45 -7.33
C ALA A 146 9.21 10.83 -8.81
N ARG A 147 9.19 9.83 -9.72
CA ARG A 147 8.84 10.08 -11.14
C ARG A 147 7.39 10.55 -11.35
N ARG A 148 6.55 10.41 -10.34
CA ARG A 148 5.15 10.86 -10.35
C ARG A 148 4.93 12.13 -9.52
N GLY A 149 6.02 12.81 -9.14
CA GLY A 149 5.96 14.07 -8.41
C GLY A 149 5.73 13.94 -6.91
N VAL A 150 5.69 12.70 -6.36
CA VAL A 150 5.60 12.48 -4.91
C VAL A 150 6.97 12.72 -4.28
N VAL A 151 7.00 13.51 -3.21
CA VAL A 151 8.23 13.90 -2.52
C VAL A 151 8.26 13.34 -1.09
N PRO A 152 9.44 12.99 -0.55
CA PRO A 152 9.55 12.56 0.84
C PRO A 152 9.14 13.68 1.80
N GLY A 153 8.31 13.36 2.80
CA GLY A 153 7.89 14.28 3.87
C GLY A 153 8.44 13.89 5.23
N GLU A 154 8.21 12.67 5.66
CA GLU A 154 8.54 12.20 7.00
C GLU A 154 9.34 10.89 6.98
N VAL A 155 10.01 10.61 8.12
CA VAL A 155 10.68 9.34 8.38
C VAL A 155 10.19 8.80 9.71
N LEU A 156 9.63 7.59 9.71
CA LEU A 156 9.19 6.88 10.91
C LEU A 156 10.32 6.02 11.48
N LEU A 157 10.56 6.16 12.78
CA LEU A 157 11.55 5.39 13.52
C LEU A 157 10.87 4.48 14.54
N TYR A 158 11.32 3.23 14.65
CA TYR A 158 10.72 2.23 15.54
C TYR A 158 11.70 1.79 16.61
N ARG A 159 11.23 1.67 17.85
CA ARG A 159 11.90 1.00 18.94
C ARG A 159 10.95 -0.05 19.54
N PHE A 160 11.25 -1.31 19.31
CA PHE A 160 10.47 -2.40 19.90
C PHE A 160 10.86 -2.67 21.34
N PRO A 161 9.94 -3.16 22.18
CA PRO A 161 10.25 -3.59 23.54
C PRO A 161 11.36 -4.64 23.54
N ARG A 162 12.32 -4.54 24.45
CA ARG A 162 13.29 -5.61 24.67
C ARG A 162 12.54 -6.82 25.21
N ARG A 163 12.70 -7.99 24.58
CA ARG A 163 12.21 -9.24 25.16
C ARG A 163 12.91 -9.44 26.50
N ALA A 164 12.15 -9.63 27.58
CA ALA A 164 12.72 -10.02 28.85
C ALA A 164 13.46 -11.36 28.64
N GLY A 165 14.80 -11.36 28.78
CA GLY A 165 15.64 -12.55 28.61
C GLY A 165 16.57 -12.59 27.39
N ALA A 166 16.58 -11.59 26.50
CA ALA A 166 17.61 -11.44 25.49
C ALA A 166 18.76 -10.60 26.07
N ASP A 167 19.50 -11.20 27.02
CA ASP A 167 20.64 -10.55 27.68
C ASP A 167 21.93 -10.74 26.91
N ALA A 168 22.74 -9.70 27.10
CA ALA A 168 24.18 -9.60 26.94
C ALA A 168 24.67 -9.43 25.50
N ARG A 169 24.83 -8.17 25.13
CA ARG A 169 25.99 -7.81 24.31
C ARG A 169 27.25 -8.26 25.06
N PRO A 170 28.15 -9.03 24.45
CA PRO A 170 29.51 -9.13 24.97
C PRO A 170 30.16 -7.73 24.88
N ALA A 171 30.89 -7.42 25.94
CA ALA A 171 31.66 -6.20 26.08
C ALA A 171 32.75 -6.05 25.02
#